data_c435afae7821dc95770fa8660810db6a
#
_entry.id   c435afae7821dc95770fa8660810db6a
#
_cell.length_a   1.000
_cell.length_b   1.000
_cell.length_c   1.000
_cell.angle_alpha   90.00
_cell.angle_beta   90.00
_cell.angle_gamma   90.00
#
_symmetry.space_group_name_H-M   'P 1'
#
loop_
_entity.id
_entity.type
_entity.pdbx_description
1 polymer ?
#
loop_
_entity_poly.entity_id
_entity_poly.type
_entity_poly.pdbx_seq_one_letter_code
_entity_poly.pdbx_strand_id
1 'polypeptide(L)'
;MTPSGLPEGFEPHFRKSPLTDPWEPLYSRVLPDRIIIGLYVREPHTNSRGMLHGGLIAALSDNAMGMSCSIVMQAEGRSMEAKPVTVSLATDFVGAAKLGQWMTFDTQYVKTSKTLCFAQAFVTADGEIIARADAKFRVM
;
A
#
# COMPACT_ATOMS: atom_id res chain seq x y z
N MET A 1 -14.76 -3.77 13.87
CA MET A 1 -14.83 -2.29 13.76
C MET A 1 -14.40 -1.68 15.08
N THR A 2 -13.59 -0.65 15.04
CA THR A 2 -13.23 0.15 16.20
C THR A 2 -14.34 1.16 16.50
N PRO A 3 -14.33 1.79 17.69
CA PRO A 3 -15.29 2.88 17.98
C PRO A 3 -15.26 4.04 16.97
N SER A 4 -14.15 4.22 16.24
CA SER A 4 -14.03 5.24 15.22
C SER A 4 -14.66 4.84 13.88
N GLY A 5 -15.21 3.65 13.75
CA GLY A 5 -15.79 3.13 12.52
C GLY A 5 -14.78 2.51 11.57
N LEU A 6 -13.49 2.51 11.91
CA LEU A 6 -12.45 1.86 11.11
C LEU A 6 -12.41 0.37 11.40
N PRO A 7 -11.99 -0.45 10.43
CA PRO A 7 -11.66 -1.85 10.70
C PRO A 7 -10.60 -1.96 11.79
N GLU A 8 -10.66 -3.06 12.53
CA GLU A 8 -9.79 -3.27 13.68
C GLU A 8 -8.30 -3.18 13.29
N GLY A 9 -7.53 -2.48 14.11
CA GLY A 9 -6.10 -2.31 13.94
C GLY A 9 -5.68 -1.18 13.02
N PHE A 10 -6.60 -0.56 12.31
CA PHE A 10 -6.30 0.57 11.44
C PHE A 10 -6.33 1.89 12.21
N GLU A 11 -5.35 2.73 11.92
CA GLU A 11 -5.19 4.07 12.48
C GLU A 11 -4.88 5.04 11.35
N PRO A 12 -5.01 6.36 11.57
CA PRO A 12 -4.56 7.33 10.58
C PRO A 12 -3.12 7.05 10.17
N HIS A 13 -2.88 7.06 8.86
CA HIS A 13 -1.57 6.73 8.32
C HIS A 13 -0.56 7.84 8.69
N PHE A 14 0.60 7.42 9.17
CA PHE A 14 1.58 8.34 9.75
C PHE A 14 2.46 9.04 8.70
N ARG A 15 2.61 8.47 7.50
CA ARG A 15 3.49 9.03 6.48
C ARG A 15 2.70 9.93 5.54
N LYS A 16 3.10 11.20 5.48
CA LYS A 16 2.45 12.20 4.65
C LYS A 16 3.39 12.60 3.51
N SER A 17 2.82 12.94 2.37
CA SER A 17 3.58 13.47 1.23
C SER A 17 2.68 14.37 0.40
N PRO A 18 3.26 15.31 -0.38
CA PRO A 18 2.46 16.14 -1.27
C PRO A 18 1.65 15.32 -2.28
N LEU A 19 2.18 14.18 -2.74
CA LEU A 19 1.47 13.32 -3.69
C LEU A 19 0.21 12.73 -3.08
N THR A 20 0.27 12.27 -1.83
CA THR A 20 -0.86 11.57 -1.20
C THR A 20 -1.78 12.51 -0.42
N ASP A 21 -1.36 13.74 -0.14
CA ASP A 21 -2.18 14.68 0.63
C ASP A 21 -3.59 14.84 0.10
N PRO A 22 -3.83 14.99 -1.22
CA PRO A 22 -5.21 15.10 -1.73
C PRO A 22 -6.05 13.84 -1.51
N TRP A 23 -5.43 12.70 -1.24
CA TRP A 23 -6.12 11.42 -1.05
C TRP A 23 -6.45 11.12 0.41
N GLU A 24 -5.93 11.94 1.34
CA GLU A 24 -6.23 11.75 2.77
C GLU A 24 -7.72 11.94 3.05
N PRO A 25 -8.31 11.21 4.03
CA PRO A 25 -7.60 10.40 5.02
C PRO A 25 -7.21 9.03 4.49
N LEU A 26 -5.97 8.65 4.74
CA LEU A 26 -5.46 7.31 4.55
C LEU A 26 -5.24 6.67 5.92
N TYR A 27 -5.33 5.36 5.97
CA TYR A 27 -5.20 4.58 7.20
C TYR A 27 -4.17 3.49 7.00
N SER A 28 -3.61 2.99 8.10
CA SER A 28 -2.69 1.87 8.02
C SER A 28 -2.78 0.99 9.25
N ARG A 29 -2.43 -0.26 9.05
CA ARG A 29 -2.25 -1.24 10.11
C ARG A 29 -0.84 -1.78 10.01
N VAL A 30 -0.03 -1.53 11.04
CA VAL A 30 1.36 -2.00 11.06
C VAL A 30 1.41 -3.35 11.74
N LEU A 31 1.98 -4.33 11.05
CA LEU A 31 2.19 -5.69 11.53
C LEU A 31 3.68 -5.94 11.66
N PRO A 32 4.10 -7.02 12.37
CA PRO A 32 5.52 -7.30 12.55
C PRO A 32 6.30 -7.50 11.24
N ASP A 33 5.63 -7.95 10.18
CA ASP A 33 6.24 -8.30 8.90
C ASP A 33 5.81 -7.43 7.73
N ARG A 34 4.87 -6.48 7.93
CA ARG A 34 4.40 -5.64 6.83
C ARG A 34 3.50 -4.51 7.34
N ILE A 35 3.12 -3.65 6.43
CA ILE A 35 2.08 -2.65 6.65
C ILE A 35 0.95 -2.87 5.65
N ILE A 36 -0.28 -2.65 6.10
CA ILE A 36 -1.46 -2.64 5.23
C ILE A 36 -1.95 -1.20 5.17
N ILE A 37 -2.08 -0.65 3.97
CA ILE A 37 -2.69 0.67 3.79
C ILE A 37 -4.16 0.46 3.47
N GLY A 38 -5.02 1.28 4.06
CA GLY A 38 -6.45 1.22 3.82
C GLY A 38 -7.06 2.59 3.59
N LEU A 39 -8.16 2.61 2.83
CA LEU A 39 -8.93 3.82 2.61
C LEU A 39 -10.38 3.47 2.28
N TYR A 40 -11.29 4.40 2.59
CA TYR A 40 -12.63 4.39 2.00
C TYR A 40 -12.58 5.20 0.71
N VAL A 41 -13.11 4.63 -0.38
CA VAL A 41 -13.08 5.29 -1.68
C VAL A 41 -13.95 6.54 -1.64
N ARG A 42 -13.35 7.69 -1.94
CA ARG A 42 -14.00 8.99 -2.02
C ARG A 42 -13.76 9.59 -3.41
N GLU A 43 -14.46 10.65 -3.72
CA GLU A 43 -14.38 11.29 -5.03
C GLU A 43 -12.95 11.64 -5.48
N PRO A 44 -12.06 12.19 -4.62
CA PRO A 44 -10.68 12.48 -5.05
C PRO A 44 -9.88 11.25 -5.47
N HIS A 45 -10.35 10.04 -5.19
CA HIS A 45 -9.70 8.79 -5.58
C HIS A 45 -10.16 8.29 -6.93
N THR A 46 -11.15 8.93 -7.55
CA THR A 46 -11.81 8.40 -8.74
C THR A 46 -11.37 9.11 -10.02
N ASN A 47 -11.59 8.41 -11.13
CA ASN A 47 -11.36 8.97 -12.47
C ASN A 47 -12.64 9.67 -12.97
N SER A 48 -12.61 10.16 -14.22
CA SER A 48 -13.73 10.88 -14.83
C SER A 48 -15.02 10.06 -14.95
N ARG A 49 -14.93 8.73 -14.77
CA ARG A 49 -16.09 7.82 -14.82
C ARG A 49 -16.58 7.42 -13.43
N GLY A 50 -16.07 8.05 -12.38
CA GLY A 50 -16.47 7.75 -11.00
C GLY A 50 -15.94 6.43 -10.46
N MET A 51 -14.94 5.84 -11.12
CA MET A 51 -14.30 4.60 -10.70
C MET A 51 -12.94 4.91 -10.09
N LEU A 52 -12.50 4.08 -9.16
CA LEU A 52 -11.18 4.24 -8.56
C LEU A 52 -10.10 4.31 -9.65
N HIS A 53 -9.22 5.30 -9.54
CA HIS A 53 -8.17 5.52 -10.53
C HIS A 53 -7.05 4.50 -10.40
N GLY A 54 -6.68 3.87 -11.54
CA GLY A 54 -5.62 2.86 -11.54
C GLY A 54 -4.26 3.41 -11.10
N GLY A 55 -3.96 4.68 -11.40
CA GLY A 55 -2.73 5.32 -10.96
C GLY A 55 -2.63 5.44 -9.44
N LEU A 56 -3.76 5.67 -8.76
CA LEU A 56 -3.79 5.68 -7.30
C LEU A 56 -3.48 4.27 -6.76
N ILE A 57 -4.06 3.24 -7.38
CA ILE A 57 -3.76 1.85 -6.99
C ILE A 57 -2.27 1.57 -7.09
N ALA A 58 -1.65 1.96 -8.21
CA ALA A 58 -0.22 1.76 -8.41
C ALA A 58 0.62 2.51 -7.37
N ALA A 59 0.29 3.77 -7.10
CA ALA A 59 1.03 4.60 -6.16
C ALA A 59 0.95 4.08 -4.73
N LEU A 60 -0.23 3.72 -4.25
CA LEU A 60 -0.39 3.21 -2.89
C LEU A 60 0.13 1.79 -2.73
N SER A 61 0.07 0.97 -3.79
CA SER A 61 0.72 -0.35 -3.79
C SER A 61 2.23 -0.20 -3.66
N ASP A 62 2.83 0.75 -4.39
CA ASP A 62 4.25 1.06 -4.28
C ASP A 62 4.61 1.46 -2.84
N ASN A 63 3.83 2.35 -2.25
CA ASN A 63 4.06 2.80 -0.88
C ASN A 63 3.96 1.64 0.12
N ALA A 64 2.92 0.83 0.01
CA ALA A 64 2.71 -0.31 0.91
C ALA A 64 3.86 -1.31 0.81
N MET A 65 4.27 -1.65 -0.42
CA MET A 65 5.36 -2.59 -0.64
C MET A 65 6.71 -2.04 -0.17
N GLY A 66 7.00 -0.78 -0.46
CA GLY A 66 8.25 -0.15 -0.02
C GLY A 66 8.37 -0.09 1.50
N MET A 67 7.30 0.31 2.19
CA MET A 67 7.29 0.35 3.64
C MET A 67 7.37 -1.07 4.25
N SER A 68 6.72 -2.05 3.62
CA SER A 68 6.80 -3.44 4.06
C SER A 68 8.22 -3.99 3.92
N CYS A 69 8.91 -3.65 2.83
CA CYS A 69 10.33 -3.99 2.68
C CYS A 69 11.17 -3.40 3.81
N SER A 70 10.92 -2.13 4.17
CA SER A 70 11.63 -1.49 5.28
C SER A 70 11.39 -2.21 6.61
N ILE A 71 10.15 -2.61 6.87
CA ILE A 71 9.80 -3.35 8.10
C ILE A 71 10.57 -4.68 8.16
N VAL A 72 10.60 -5.43 7.06
CA VAL A 72 11.30 -6.72 7.02
C VAL A 72 12.81 -6.53 7.18
N MET A 73 13.41 -5.54 6.52
CA MET A 73 14.83 -5.25 6.64
C MET A 73 15.20 -4.81 8.05
N GLN A 74 14.36 -4.01 8.68
CA GLN A 74 14.57 -3.59 10.06
C GLN A 74 14.53 -4.78 11.01
N ALA A 75 13.59 -5.71 10.80
CA ALA A 75 13.50 -6.94 11.58
C ALA A 75 14.74 -7.84 11.40
N GLU A 76 15.42 -7.74 10.25
CA GLU A 76 16.69 -8.41 9.98
C GLU A 76 17.89 -7.70 10.62
N GLY A 77 17.68 -6.60 11.32
CA GLY A 77 18.74 -5.84 11.95
C GLY A 77 19.50 -4.90 11.02
N ARG A 78 18.97 -4.62 9.83
CA ARG A 78 19.61 -3.74 8.86
C ARG A 78 19.41 -2.28 9.24
N SER A 79 20.34 -1.43 8.82
CA SER A 79 20.28 0.00 9.06
C SER A 79 19.07 0.64 8.35
N MET A 80 18.38 1.55 9.05
CA MET A 80 17.25 2.27 8.50
C MET A 80 17.67 3.47 7.63
N GLU A 81 18.96 3.71 7.48
CA GLU A 81 19.46 4.78 6.60
C GLU A 81 19.28 4.42 5.13
N ALA A 82 19.37 3.13 4.81
CA ALA A 82 19.20 2.64 3.44
C ALA A 82 17.71 2.41 3.18
N LYS A 83 17.07 3.40 2.56
CA LYS A 83 15.65 3.31 2.24
C LYS A 83 15.44 2.66 0.88
N PRO A 84 14.40 1.84 0.71
CA PRO A 84 14.08 1.25 -0.58
C PRO A 84 13.74 2.33 -1.62
N VAL A 85 14.30 2.17 -2.82
CA VAL A 85 13.97 3.02 -3.97
C VAL A 85 13.39 2.12 -5.05
N THR A 86 12.21 2.46 -5.55
CA THR A 86 11.51 1.66 -6.55
C THR A 86 12.31 1.61 -7.86
N VAL A 87 12.67 0.41 -8.32
CA VAL A 87 13.30 0.21 -9.63
C VAL A 87 12.33 -0.36 -10.65
N SER A 88 11.31 -1.08 -10.20
CA SER A 88 10.33 -1.70 -11.07
C SER A 88 9.01 -1.86 -10.33
N LEU A 89 7.93 -1.55 -11.00
CA LEU A 89 6.59 -1.67 -10.46
C LEU A 89 5.67 -2.17 -11.58
N ALA A 90 4.96 -3.26 -11.32
CA ALA A 90 3.97 -3.79 -12.23
C ALA A 90 2.65 -3.97 -11.48
N THR A 91 1.56 -3.62 -12.14
CA THR A 91 0.22 -3.73 -11.56
C THR A 91 -0.72 -4.34 -12.59
N ASP A 92 -1.46 -5.35 -12.18
CA ASP A 92 -2.53 -5.95 -12.97
C ASP A 92 -3.86 -5.59 -12.34
N PHE A 93 -4.76 -5.01 -13.12
CA PHE A 93 -6.09 -4.62 -12.66
C PHE A 93 -7.09 -5.69 -13.09
N VAL A 94 -7.71 -6.35 -12.11
CA VAL A 94 -8.62 -7.47 -12.38
C VAL A 94 -10.05 -7.19 -11.93
N GLY A 95 -10.28 -6.04 -11.31
CA GLY A 95 -11.59 -5.60 -10.87
C GLY A 95 -11.61 -4.09 -10.69
N ALA A 96 -12.68 -3.58 -10.09
CA ALA A 96 -12.88 -2.16 -9.89
C ALA A 96 -13.43 -1.88 -8.50
N ALA A 97 -13.20 -0.68 -8.01
CA ALA A 97 -13.76 -0.22 -6.75
C ALA A 97 -14.62 1.01 -6.95
N LYS A 98 -15.64 1.14 -6.13
CA LYS A 98 -16.65 2.20 -6.20
C LYS A 98 -16.60 3.07 -4.95
N LEU A 99 -17.19 4.25 -5.04
CA LEU A 99 -17.37 5.14 -3.90
C LEU A 99 -17.92 4.39 -2.69
N GLY A 100 -17.33 4.65 -1.53
CA GLY A 100 -17.76 4.08 -0.25
C GLY A 100 -17.16 2.72 0.11
N GLN A 101 -16.54 2.02 -0.83
CA GLN A 101 -15.93 0.73 -0.52
C GLN A 101 -14.65 0.90 0.30
N TRP A 102 -14.39 -0.08 1.16
CA TRP A 102 -13.14 -0.14 1.93
C TRP A 102 -12.09 -0.89 1.13
N MET A 103 -10.97 -0.21 0.90
CA MET A 103 -9.85 -0.81 0.17
C MET A 103 -8.69 -1.09 1.07
N THR A 104 -7.97 -2.18 0.77
CA THR A 104 -6.69 -2.47 1.41
C THR A 104 -5.61 -2.73 0.37
N PHE A 105 -4.40 -2.31 0.71
CA PHE A 105 -3.17 -2.55 -0.06
C PHE A 105 -2.28 -3.38 0.87
N ASP A 106 -2.27 -4.69 0.65
CA ASP A 106 -1.66 -5.65 1.58
C ASP A 106 -0.51 -6.40 0.92
N THR A 107 0.70 -6.18 1.41
CA THR A 107 1.90 -6.83 0.91
C THR A 107 1.95 -8.26 1.45
N GLN A 108 1.80 -9.23 0.56
CA GLN A 108 1.72 -10.65 0.93
C GLN A 108 3.07 -11.37 0.88
N TYR A 109 4.07 -10.78 0.23
CA TYR A 109 5.35 -11.41 0.03
C TYR A 109 6.45 -10.37 0.02
N VAL A 110 7.51 -10.62 0.76
CA VAL A 110 8.73 -9.80 0.74
C VAL A 110 9.93 -10.73 0.76
N LYS A 111 10.86 -10.52 -0.18
CA LYS A 111 12.13 -11.23 -0.20
C LYS A 111 13.25 -10.21 -0.30
N THR A 112 14.13 -10.21 0.67
CA THR A 112 15.26 -9.29 0.72
C THR A 112 16.52 -9.97 0.22
N SER A 113 17.39 -9.19 -0.42
CA SER A 113 18.74 -9.56 -0.73
C SER A 113 19.67 -8.42 -0.31
N LYS A 114 20.95 -8.53 -0.60
CA LYS A 114 21.91 -7.50 -0.18
C LYS A 114 21.59 -6.12 -0.75
N THR A 115 21.16 -6.07 -2.01
CA THR A 115 20.96 -4.81 -2.73
C THR A 115 19.55 -4.64 -3.28
N LEU A 116 18.73 -5.68 -3.24
CA LEU A 116 17.36 -5.64 -3.79
C LEU A 116 16.36 -6.19 -2.78
N CYS A 117 15.16 -5.68 -2.87
CA CYS A 117 14.01 -6.21 -2.14
C CYS A 117 12.88 -6.43 -3.14
N PHE A 118 12.26 -7.60 -3.09
CA PHE A 118 11.15 -7.99 -3.95
C PHE A 118 9.89 -8.05 -3.11
N ALA A 119 8.80 -7.50 -3.62
CA ALA A 119 7.53 -7.54 -2.90
C ALA A 119 6.37 -7.80 -3.85
N GLN A 120 5.31 -8.40 -3.32
CA GLN A 120 4.06 -8.61 -4.01
C GLN A 120 2.92 -8.21 -3.08
N ALA A 121 1.91 -7.51 -3.63
CA ALA A 121 0.76 -7.06 -2.87
C ALA A 121 -0.52 -7.41 -3.58
N PHE A 122 -1.58 -7.62 -2.78
CA PHE A 122 -2.94 -7.69 -3.28
C PHE A 122 -3.70 -6.45 -2.84
N VAL A 123 -4.53 -5.95 -3.75
CA VAL A 123 -5.40 -4.81 -3.50
C VAL A 123 -6.82 -5.32 -3.47
N THR A 124 -7.54 -5.04 -2.40
CA THR A 124 -8.91 -5.51 -2.23
C THR A 124 -9.88 -4.34 -2.08
N ALA A 125 -11.12 -4.57 -2.49
CA ALA A 125 -12.24 -3.67 -2.22
C ALA A 125 -13.34 -4.53 -1.58
N ASP A 126 -13.71 -4.18 -0.35
CA ASP A 126 -14.66 -4.95 0.47
C ASP A 126 -14.32 -6.45 0.47
N GLY A 127 -13.01 -6.76 0.56
CA GLY A 127 -12.52 -8.13 0.66
C GLY A 127 -12.28 -8.85 -0.66
N GLU A 128 -12.72 -8.30 -1.79
CA GLU A 128 -12.48 -8.89 -3.11
C GLU A 128 -11.20 -8.34 -3.72
N ILE A 129 -10.39 -9.22 -4.30
CA ILE A 129 -9.17 -8.79 -4.99
C ILE A 129 -9.56 -8.06 -6.27
N ILE A 130 -9.11 -6.81 -6.40
CA ILE A 130 -9.34 -5.98 -7.58
C ILE A 130 -8.06 -5.66 -8.34
N ALA A 131 -6.91 -5.89 -7.72
CA ALA A 131 -5.62 -5.70 -8.37
C ALA A 131 -4.56 -6.50 -7.64
N ARG A 132 -3.49 -6.78 -8.35
CA ARG A 132 -2.26 -7.27 -7.73
C ARG A 132 -1.10 -6.44 -8.25
N ALA A 133 -0.07 -6.30 -7.42
CA ALA A 133 1.11 -5.54 -7.79
C ALA A 133 2.36 -6.30 -7.36
N ASP A 134 3.43 -6.14 -8.10
CA ASP A 134 4.74 -6.56 -7.66
C ASP A 134 5.74 -5.45 -7.93
N ALA A 135 6.79 -5.42 -7.11
CA ALA A 135 7.79 -4.37 -7.20
C ALA A 135 9.16 -4.89 -6.82
N LYS A 136 10.16 -4.21 -7.33
CA LYS A 136 11.56 -4.40 -6.96
C LYS A 136 12.08 -3.06 -6.46
N PHE A 137 12.76 -3.11 -5.32
CA PHE A 137 13.34 -1.92 -4.69
C PHE A 137 14.84 -2.12 -4.58
N ARG A 138 15.57 -1.07 -4.89
CA ARG A 138 17.00 -1.04 -4.63
C ARG A 138 17.22 -0.56 -3.21
N VAL A 139 18.10 -1.23 -2.50
CA VAL A 139 18.48 -0.90 -1.14
C VAL A 139 19.96 -0.56 -1.12
N MET A 140 20.30 0.65 -0.66
CA MET A 140 21.71 1.07 -0.59
C MET A 140 22.07 1.48 0.82
#